data_1977b42def9fff3fc89197c22076277f
#
_entry.id   1977b42def9fff3fc89197c22076277f
#
_cell.length_a   1.000
_cell.length_b   1.000
_cell.length_c   1.000
_cell.angle_alpha   90.00
_cell.angle_beta   90.00
_cell.angle_gamma   90.00
#
_symmetry.space_group_name_H-M   'P 1'
#
loop_
_entity.id
_entity.type
_entity.pdbx_description
1 polymer ?
#
loop_
_entity_poly.entity_id
_entity_poly.type
_entity_poly.pdbx_seq_one_letter_code
_entity_poly.pdbx_strand_id
1 'polypeptide(L)'
;MIRPRLSSVIERRLLVNYRVDPSVAAALLPAPLRPQLVRGQAVAGICLLRIGGVRPVWAPAATGLTSENAAHRISVEWDGPDGVERGVYIPRRDTASRLNAFAGGRIYPGEHGRADFTVREDADSVRVAFATRDGEVEVDATVEPADELRGSGLFRDLAEASEFFRLGKRGLSPNAGGDRLDVLELSTDAWKVTAGRPRSVRSSFFEDPDRFPAGSAVLDSALVMRGVAADWSQGEPFRLGCVEVVAQRGRAGARRGAQGRAGGGGPSRPAGKIPAAHRARMPR
;
A
#
# COMPACT_ATOMS: atom_id res chain seq x y z
N MET A 1 -10.51 -20.02 15.17
CA MET A 1 -9.08 -19.98 15.51
C MET A 1 -8.82 -18.68 16.27
N ILE A 2 -8.31 -18.74 17.52
CA ILE A 2 -8.07 -17.51 18.32
C ILE A 2 -6.90 -16.78 17.64
N ARG A 3 -7.16 -15.56 17.17
CA ARG A 3 -6.16 -14.70 16.52
C ARG A 3 -5.32 -14.04 17.63
N PRO A 4 -4.01 -14.27 17.69
CA PRO A 4 -3.19 -13.74 18.79
C PRO A 4 -3.10 -12.20 18.72
N ARG A 5 -3.36 -11.54 19.86
CA ARG A 5 -2.97 -10.14 20.05
C ARG A 5 -1.48 -10.06 20.33
N LEU A 6 -0.83 -9.09 19.72
CA LEU A 6 0.59 -8.80 19.97
C LEU A 6 0.72 -7.48 20.71
N SER A 7 1.65 -7.45 21.64
CA SER A 7 2.14 -6.23 22.27
C SER A 7 3.52 -5.88 21.73
N SER A 8 3.81 -4.60 21.64
CA SER A 8 5.09 -4.06 21.18
C SER A 8 5.32 -2.64 21.65
N VAL A 9 6.49 -2.11 21.34
CA VAL A 9 6.78 -0.68 21.41
C VAL A 9 7.16 -0.20 20.00
N ILE A 10 6.51 0.84 19.51
CA ILE A 10 6.97 1.59 18.36
C ILE A 10 8.13 2.46 18.85
N GLU A 11 9.36 1.91 18.76
CA GLU A 11 10.58 2.61 19.20
C GLU A 11 10.82 3.86 18.37
N ARG A 12 10.58 3.74 17.04
CA ARG A 12 10.64 4.83 16.08
C ARG A 12 9.64 4.57 14.94
N ARG A 13 8.93 5.62 14.54
CA ARG A 13 8.13 5.61 13.29
C ARG A 13 8.28 6.95 12.59
N LEU A 14 8.74 6.92 11.36
CA LEU A 14 8.67 8.05 10.45
C LEU A 14 7.44 7.86 9.56
N LEU A 15 6.58 8.85 9.51
CA LEU A 15 5.47 8.93 8.56
C LEU A 15 5.87 9.95 7.49
N VAL A 16 6.44 9.49 6.39
CA VAL A 16 6.79 10.33 5.24
C VAL A 16 5.59 10.39 4.31
N ASN A 17 5.06 11.57 4.08
CA ASN A 17 3.77 11.77 3.45
C ASN A 17 3.90 12.44 2.09
N TYR A 18 3.07 12.01 1.15
CA TYR A 18 2.92 12.54 -0.20
C TYR A 18 1.48 12.98 -0.41
N ARG A 19 1.30 14.12 -1.05
CA ARG A 19 0.04 14.47 -1.70
C ARG A 19 0.02 13.86 -3.08
N VAL A 20 -1.08 13.22 -3.43
CA VAL A 20 -1.23 12.47 -4.67
C VAL A 20 -2.49 12.93 -5.40
N ASP A 21 -2.44 12.96 -6.73
CA ASP A 21 -3.64 13.17 -7.54
C ASP A 21 -4.70 12.11 -7.18
N PRO A 22 -5.93 12.53 -6.85
CA PRO A 22 -6.99 11.60 -6.45
C PRO A 22 -7.30 10.51 -7.47
N SER A 23 -7.23 10.81 -8.74
CA SER A 23 -7.50 9.85 -9.81
C SER A 23 -6.40 8.79 -9.93
N VAL A 24 -5.15 9.21 -9.76
CA VAL A 24 -3.99 8.30 -9.73
C VAL A 24 -4.05 7.41 -8.49
N ALA A 25 -4.33 7.98 -7.33
CA ALA A 25 -4.49 7.18 -6.10
C ALA A 25 -5.65 6.18 -6.23
N ALA A 26 -6.79 6.58 -6.81
CA ALA A 26 -7.94 5.71 -7.00
C ALA A 26 -7.64 4.52 -7.93
N ALA A 27 -6.84 4.73 -8.98
CA ALA A 27 -6.44 3.66 -9.90
C ALA A 27 -5.58 2.57 -9.24
N LEU A 28 -4.94 2.87 -8.11
CA LEU A 28 -4.12 1.92 -7.34
C LEU A 28 -4.91 1.14 -6.29
N LEU A 29 -6.19 1.46 -6.10
CA LEU A 29 -7.00 0.89 -5.03
C LEU A 29 -7.96 -0.18 -5.55
N PRO A 30 -8.08 -1.32 -4.85
CA PRO A 30 -9.12 -2.28 -5.16
C PRO A 30 -10.50 -1.75 -4.72
N ALA A 31 -11.52 -1.97 -5.54
CA ALA A 31 -12.90 -1.64 -5.15
C ALA A 31 -13.33 -2.46 -3.91
N PRO A 32 -14.12 -1.88 -2.99
CA PRO A 32 -14.77 -0.57 -3.06
C PRO A 32 -13.99 0.56 -2.34
N LEU A 33 -12.68 0.40 -2.13
CA LEU A 33 -11.86 1.43 -1.50
C LEU A 33 -11.77 2.67 -2.41
N ARG A 34 -11.83 3.85 -1.79
CA ARG A 34 -11.57 5.13 -2.45
C ARG A 34 -10.55 5.95 -1.64
N PRO A 35 -9.79 6.86 -2.28
CA PRO A 35 -8.84 7.69 -1.54
C PRO A 35 -9.57 8.57 -0.52
N GLN A 36 -9.07 8.63 0.71
CA GLN A 36 -9.47 9.65 1.67
C GLN A 36 -8.81 10.97 1.28
N LEU A 37 -9.60 11.99 1.03
CA LEU A 37 -9.11 13.29 0.54
C LEU A 37 -8.91 14.29 1.66
N VAL A 38 -7.82 15.04 1.57
CA VAL A 38 -7.55 16.23 2.37
C VAL A 38 -7.32 17.37 1.41
N ARG A 39 -8.14 18.42 1.49
CA ARG A 39 -8.10 19.60 0.58
C ARG A 39 -8.06 19.22 -0.90
N GLY A 40 -8.85 18.19 -1.27
CA GLY A 40 -8.95 17.73 -2.63
C GLY A 40 -7.76 16.88 -3.12
N GLN A 41 -6.82 16.54 -2.26
CA GLN A 41 -5.67 15.69 -2.58
C GLN A 41 -5.76 14.36 -1.83
N ALA A 42 -5.35 13.27 -2.45
CA ALA A 42 -5.17 11.99 -1.78
C ALA A 42 -3.90 11.99 -0.92
N VAL A 43 -3.93 11.25 0.17
CA VAL A 43 -2.78 11.12 1.09
C VAL A 43 -2.18 9.74 0.95
N ALA A 44 -0.93 9.70 0.51
CA ALA A 44 -0.14 8.48 0.47
C ALA A 44 1.17 8.65 1.27
N GLY A 45 1.97 7.61 1.39
CA GLY A 45 3.26 7.74 2.07
C GLY A 45 3.93 6.44 2.40
N ILE A 46 5.04 6.57 3.13
CA ILE A 46 5.83 5.47 3.64
C ILE A 46 5.88 5.57 5.17
N CYS A 47 5.57 4.47 5.85
CA CYS A 47 5.90 4.30 7.25
C CYS A 47 7.23 3.56 7.36
N LEU A 48 8.22 4.15 8.02
CA LEU A 48 9.49 3.52 8.33
C LEU A 48 9.52 3.29 9.85
N LEU A 49 9.43 2.02 10.26
CA LEU A 49 9.17 1.65 11.65
C LEU A 49 10.28 0.78 12.22
N ARG A 50 10.78 1.16 13.40
CA ARG A 50 11.46 0.23 14.29
C ARG A 50 10.47 -0.20 15.37
N ILE A 51 10.12 -1.49 15.36
CA ILE A 51 9.19 -2.07 16.32
C ILE A 51 9.98 -3.01 17.20
N GLY A 52 9.97 -2.75 18.51
CA GLY A 52 10.65 -3.53 19.52
C GLY A 52 9.70 -4.30 20.42
N GLY A 53 10.20 -5.36 21.05
CA GLY A 53 9.45 -6.14 22.01
C GLY A 53 8.20 -6.84 21.47
N VAL A 54 8.14 -7.12 20.16
CA VAL A 54 6.99 -7.79 19.52
C VAL A 54 6.82 -9.20 20.08
N ARG A 55 5.71 -9.43 20.77
CA ARG A 55 5.38 -10.71 21.39
C ARG A 55 3.88 -10.89 21.55
N PRO A 56 3.39 -12.13 21.69
CA PRO A 56 2.02 -12.35 22.17
C PRO A 56 1.80 -11.66 23.53
N VAL A 57 0.64 -11.08 23.76
CA VAL A 57 0.35 -10.32 25.00
C VAL A 57 0.56 -11.13 26.29
N TRP A 58 0.42 -12.46 26.20
CA TRP A 58 0.63 -13.41 27.33
C TRP A 58 2.09 -13.80 27.53
N ALA A 59 2.99 -13.51 26.58
CA ALA A 59 4.39 -13.94 26.66
C ALA A 59 5.26 -12.95 27.49
N PRO A 60 6.30 -13.43 28.18
CA PRO A 60 7.21 -12.58 28.94
C PRO A 60 7.89 -11.52 28.05
N ALA A 61 8.14 -10.34 28.60
CA ALA A 61 8.74 -9.23 27.87
C ALA A 61 10.10 -9.57 27.24
N ALA A 62 10.89 -10.42 27.89
CA ALA A 62 12.20 -10.85 27.43
C ALA A 62 12.17 -11.69 26.11
N THR A 63 11.00 -12.19 25.70
CA THR A 63 10.86 -12.95 24.46
C THR A 63 10.56 -12.07 23.24
N GLY A 64 10.42 -10.76 23.45
CA GLY A 64 10.05 -9.82 22.39
C GLY A 64 11.16 -9.66 21.34
N LEU A 65 10.74 -9.55 20.10
CA LEU A 65 11.63 -9.37 18.95
C LEU A 65 11.60 -7.92 18.49
N THR A 66 12.75 -7.46 17.98
CA THR A 66 12.87 -6.13 17.38
C THR A 66 13.19 -6.24 15.90
N SER A 67 12.58 -5.38 15.08
CA SER A 67 12.83 -5.34 13.64
C SER A 67 12.62 -3.95 13.03
N GLU A 68 13.36 -3.68 11.96
CA GLU A 68 13.08 -2.59 11.04
C GLU A 68 12.05 -3.03 10.02
N ASN A 69 11.11 -2.16 9.73
CA ASN A 69 10.00 -2.45 8.83
C ASN A 69 9.64 -1.20 8.01
N ALA A 70 9.10 -1.42 6.82
CA ALA A 70 8.54 -0.39 5.96
C ALA A 70 7.15 -0.79 5.47
N ALA A 71 6.29 0.21 5.26
CA ALA A 71 4.98 0.02 4.67
C ALA A 71 4.64 1.19 3.74
N HIS A 72 4.48 0.93 2.45
CA HIS A 72 3.90 1.88 1.52
C HIS A 72 2.39 1.90 1.74
N ARG A 73 1.79 3.08 1.79
CA ARG A 73 0.40 3.24 2.20
C ARG A 73 -0.33 4.31 1.41
N ILE A 74 -1.64 4.12 1.26
CA ILE A 74 -2.59 5.11 0.74
C ILE A 74 -3.71 5.21 1.78
N SER A 75 -4.05 6.41 2.24
CA SER A 75 -5.19 6.61 3.13
C SER A 75 -6.48 6.43 2.36
N VAL A 76 -7.37 5.61 2.88
CA VAL A 76 -8.59 5.19 2.18
C VAL A 76 -9.84 5.31 3.06
N GLU A 77 -10.97 5.39 2.40
CA GLU A 77 -12.28 5.27 3.01
C GLU A 77 -13.18 4.36 2.16
N TRP A 78 -14.22 3.83 2.78
CA TRP A 78 -15.24 2.98 2.14
C TRP A 78 -16.56 3.11 2.89
N ASP A 79 -17.66 2.69 2.25
CA ASP A 79 -18.95 2.68 2.89
C ASP A 79 -19.10 1.41 3.74
N GLY A 80 -19.18 1.59 5.05
CA GLY A 80 -19.45 0.54 6.04
C GLY A 80 -20.92 0.52 6.46
N PRO A 81 -21.31 -0.44 7.31
CA PRO A 81 -22.70 -0.59 7.74
C PRO A 81 -23.24 0.61 8.54
N ASP A 82 -22.36 1.30 9.27
CA ASP A 82 -22.73 2.42 10.15
C ASP A 82 -22.27 3.79 9.59
N GLY A 83 -21.87 3.84 8.32
CA GLY A 83 -21.37 5.04 7.65
C GLY A 83 -19.99 4.88 7.05
N VAL A 84 -19.34 6.01 6.72
CA VAL A 84 -18.02 6.00 6.11
C VAL A 84 -16.95 5.53 7.10
N GLU A 85 -16.32 4.44 6.79
CA GLU A 85 -15.16 3.89 7.51
C GLU A 85 -13.86 4.36 6.87
N ARG A 86 -12.78 4.39 7.67
CA ARG A 86 -11.46 4.87 7.26
C ARG A 86 -10.37 3.89 7.63
N GLY A 87 -9.30 3.89 6.83
CA GLY A 87 -8.14 3.06 7.06
C GLY A 87 -7.00 3.42 6.14
N VAL A 88 -6.08 2.48 6.01
CA VAL A 88 -4.87 2.64 5.21
C VAL A 88 -4.70 1.41 4.36
N TYR A 89 -4.79 1.55 3.04
CA TYR A 89 -4.42 0.48 2.12
C TYR A 89 -2.90 0.38 2.06
N ILE A 90 -2.37 -0.82 2.25
CA ILE A 90 -0.94 -1.09 2.30
C ILE A 90 -0.61 -2.12 1.22
N PRO A 91 -0.30 -1.67 -0.01
CA PRO A 91 0.02 -2.55 -1.13
C PRO A 91 1.32 -3.34 -0.90
N ARG A 92 2.23 -2.79 -0.07
CA ARG A 92 3.53 -3.42 0.17
C ARG A 92 4.00 -3.19 1.60
N ARG A 93 4.50 -4.28 2.20
CA ARG A 93 5.21 -4.30 3.48
C ARG A 93 6.58 -4.95 3.29
N ASP A 94 7.60 -4.38 3.92
CA ASP A 94 8.97 -4.90 3.87
C ASP A 94 9.55 -4.97 5.28
N THR A 95 10.40 -5.96 5.55
CA THR A 95 10.97 -6.18 6.88
C THR A 95 12.40 -6.70 6.81
N ALA A 96 13.22 -6.27 7.77
CA ALA A 96 14.55 -6.85 8.01
C ALA A 96 14.47 -8.25 8.66
N SER A 97 13.35 -8.59 9.30
CA SER A 97 13.17 -9.85 10.04
C SER A 97 12.83 -11.02 9.13
N ARG A 98 13.64 -12.07 9.16
CA ARG A 98 13.33 -13.34 8.47
C ARG A 98 12.05 -13.96 9.01
N LEU A 99 11.83 -13.87 10.32
CA LEU A 99 10.66 -14.42 10.97
C LEU A 99 9.39 -13.69 10.55
N ASN A 100 9.42 -12.35 10.51
CA ASN A 100 8.28 -11.56 10.07
C ASN A 100 7.95 -11.81 8.59
N ALA A 101 8.96 -11.94 7.73
CA ALA A 101 8.76 -12.27 6.33
C ALA A 101 8.14 -13.66 6.14
N PHE A 102 8.55 -14.64 6.98
CA PHE A 102 7.96 -15.97 6.95
C PHE A 102 6.53 -16.02 7.52
N ALA A 103 6.28 -15.26 8.60
CA ALA A 103 4.99 -15.23 9.29
C ALA A 103 3.94 -14.36 8.56
N GLY A 104 4.39 -13.37 7.78
CA GLY A 104 3.50 -12.49 7.00
C GLY A 104 2.67 -13.26 5.98
N GLY A 105 1.39 -12.94 5.89
CA GLY A 105 0.43 -13.65 5.03
C GLY A 105 0.02 -15.06 5.53
N ARG A 106 0.78 -15.66 6.47
CA ARG A 106 0.48 -16.99 7.03
C ARG A 106 -0.12 -16.93 8.44
N ILE A 107 0.55 -16.19 9.32
CA ILE A 107 0.19 -16.05 10.75
C ILE A 107 -0.34 -14.63 11.01
N TYR A 108 0.24 -13.63 10.34
CA TYR A 108 -0.13 -12.23 10.42
C TYR A 108 -0.64 -11.68 9.10
N PRO A 109 -1.54 -10.67 9.16
CA PRO A 109 -2.07 -10.00 7.97
C PRO A 109 -1.00 -9.38 7.09
N GLY A 110 -1.15 -9.58 5.78
CA GLY A 110 -0.31 -9.00 4.74
C GLY A 110 1.02 -9.73 4.54
N GLU A 111 1.41 -9.85 3.29
CA GLU A 111 2.72 -10.38 2.94
C GLU A 111 3.81 -9.36 3.27
N HIS A 112 4.96 -9.87 3.74
CA HIS A 112 6.12 -9.06 4.06
C HIS A 112 7.29 -9.45 3.16
N GLY A 113 7.72 -8.53 2.30
CA GLY A 113 8.95 -8.65 1.54
C GLY A 113 10.18 -8.59 2.45
N ARG A 114 11.26 -9.22 2.00
CA ARG A 114 12.56 -9.11 2.67
C ARG A 114 13.31 -7.88 2.16
N ALA A 115 13.83 -7.08 3.10
CA ALA A 115 14.65 -5.93 2.78
C ALA A 115 15.87 -5.84 3.70
N ASP A 116 16.93 -5.22 3.19
CA ASP A 116 18.14 -4.92 3.93
C ASP A 116 18.12 -3.44 4.30
N PHE A 117 18.10 -3.15 5.61
CA PHE A 117 17.96 -1.79 6.15
C PHE A 117 19.31 -1.25 6.62
N THR A 118 19.53 0.03 6.35
CA THR A 118 20.61 0.85 6.92
C THR A 118 19.98 2.01 7.64
N VAL A 119 20.23 2.13 8.94
CA VAL A 119 19.68 3.19 9.78
C VAL A 119 20.82 3.98 10.41
N ARG A 120 20.72 5.31 10.35
CA ARG A 120 21.58 6.25 11.09
C ARG A 120 20.65 7.21 11.83
N GLU A 121 20.86 7.33 13.11
CA GLU A 121 20.03 8.14 13.98
C GLU A 121 20.91 8.88 14.99
N ASP A 122 20.77 10.18 15.02
CA ASP A 122 21.43 11.09 15.96
C ASP A 122 20.39 12.06 16.54
N ALA A 123 20.86 13.07 17.29
CA ALA A 123 19.99 14.06 17.94
C ALA A 123 19.23 14.91 16.92
N ASP A 124 19.82 15.17 15.76
CA ASP A 124 19.36 16.16 14.79
C ASP A 124 18.66 15.52 13.59
N SER A 125 18.89 14.22 13.35
CA SER A 125 18.34 13.57 12.17
C SER A 125 18.12 12.07 12.33
N VAL A 126 17.21 11.54 11.52
CA VAL A 126 17.00 10.11 11.32
C VAL A 126 17.06 9.82 9.84
N ARG A 127 18.02 9.02 9.43
CA ARG A 127 18.09 8.46 8.08
C ARG A 127 17.74 6.98 8.13
N VAL A 128 16.77 6.58 7.31
CA VAL A 128 16.43 5.18 7.07
C VAL A 128 16.52 4.92 5.58
N ALA A 129 17.41 4.02 5.20
CA ALA A 129 17.52 3.53 3.84
C ALA A 129 17.25 2.03 3.82
N PHE A 130 16.61 1.52 2.78
CA PHE A 130 16.47 0.08 2.54
C PHE A 130 16.37 -0.25 1.06
N ALA A 131 16.80 -1.45 0.73
CA ALA A 131 16.59 -2.06 -0.58
C ALA A 131 15.94 -3.43 -0.38
N THR A 132 14.93 -3.73 -1.18
CA THR A 132 14.23 -5.01 -1.11
C THR A 132 15.01 -6.08 -1.87
N ARG A 133 14.95 -7.33 -1.38
CA ARG A 133 15.73 -8.43 -1.97
C ARG A 133 15.19 -8.92 -3.31
N ASP A 134 13.95 -8.60 -3.63
CA ASP A 134 13.35 -8.78 -4.95
C ASP A 134 13.78 -7.70 -5.96
N GLY A 135 14.46 -6.63 -5.48
CA GLY A 135 14.94 -5.54 -6.32
C GLY A 135 13.86 -4.55 -6.75
N GLU A 136 12.63 -4.70 -6.26
CA GLU A 136 11.50 -3.88 -6.71
C GLU A 136 11.47 -2.48 -6.08
N VAL A 137 11.98 -2.33 -4.84
CA VAL A 137 11.88 -1.07 -4.11
C VAL A 137 13.18 -0.71 -3.42
N GLU A 138 13.58 0.55 -3.61
CA GLU A 138 14.63 1.22 -2.86
C GLU A 138 14.08 2.51 -2.26
N VAL A 139 14.44 2.77 -1.00
CA VAL A 139 14.08 3.99 -0.27
C VAL A 139 15.30 4.52 0.47
N ASP A 140 15.47 5.83 0.42
CA ASP A 140 16.44 6.57 1.26
C ASP A 140 15.77 7.83 1.76
N ALA A 141 15.45 7.89 3.03
CA ALA A 141 14.73 9.00 3.64
C ALA A 141 15.49 9.54 4.85
N THR A 142 15.75 10.84 4.85
CA THR A 142 16.30 11.59 5.97
C THR A 142 15.26 12.59 6.46
N VAL A 143 14.92 12.50 7.75
CA VAL A 143 13.96 13.37 8.44
C VAL A 143 14.63 13.99 9.65
N GLU A 144 14.53 15.31 9.78
CA GLU A 144 14.92 16.06 10.97
C GLU A 144 13.71 16.29 11.87
N PRO A 145 13.81 16.11 13.19
CA PRO A 145 12.80 16.59 14.12
C PRO A 145 12.55 18.09 13.93
N ALA A 146 11.32 18.52 14.07
CA ALA A 146 10.92 19.91 13.96
C ALA A 146 9.88 20.25 15.02
N ASP A 147 9.86 21.51 15.47
CA ASP A 147 8.88 21.98 16.44
C ASP A 147 7.49 22.14 15.84
N GLU A 148 7.43 22.47 14.55
CA GLU A 148 6.18 22.76 13.83
C GLU A 148 6.13 22.07 12.47
N LEU A 149 4.91 21.70 12.05
CA LEU A 149 4.64 21.25 10.70
C LEU A 149 4.47 22.47 9.79
N ARG A 150 5.48 22.72 8.95
CA ARG A 150 5.46 23.86 8.00
C ARG A 150 5.49 23.39 6.56
N GLY A 151 4.83 24.14 5.68
CA GLY A 151 4.88 23.95 4.24
C GLY A 151 4.08 22.76 3.71
N SER A 152 3.27 22.11 4.54
CA SER A 152 2.38 21.06 4.08
C SER A 152 1.24 21.63 3.23
N GLY A 153 1.00 21.04 2.06
CA GLY A 153 -0.17 21.30 1.24
C GLY A 153 -1.41 20.52 1.71
N LEU A 154 -1.21 19.49 2.55
CA LEU A 154 -2.28 18.66 3.09
C LEU A 154 -2.84 19.21 4.40
N PHE A 155 -1.99 19.56 5.37
CA PHE A 155 -2.38 19.86 6.73
C PHE A 155 -1.99 21.29 7.12
N ARG A 156 -2.83 21.99 7.88
CA ARG A 156 -2.55 23.35 8.39
C ARG A 156 -1.46 23.34 9.46
N ASP A 157 -1.52 22.33 10.31
CA ASP A 157 -0.68 22.20 11.49
C ASP A 157 -0.49 20.73 11.89
N LEU A 158 0.34 20.51 12.92
CA LEU A 158 0.63 19.20 13.45
C LEU A 158 -0.61 18.54 14.07
N ALA A 159 -1.53 19.31 14.67
CA ALA A 159 -2.72 18.77 15.32
C ALA A 159 -3.68 18.14 14.30
N GLU A 160 -3.92 18.82 13.18
CA GLU A 160 -4.73 18.31 12.06
C GLU A 160 -4.09 17.04 11.46
N ALA A 161 -2.79 17.05 11.21
CA ALA A 161 -2.07 15.89 10.71
C ALA A 161 -2.11 14.71 11.70
N SER A 162 -1.87 14.98 12.98
CA SER A 162 -1.90 13.98 14.05
C SER A 162 -3.26 13.30 14.13
N GLU A 163 -4.34 14.07 14.12
CA GLU A 163 -5.70 13.53 14.19
C GLU A 163 -6.04 12.69 12.95
N PHE A 164 -5.67 13.15 11.76
CA PHE A 164 -5.85 12.39 10.52
C PHE A 164 -5.21 11.01 10.60
N PHE A 165 -3.95 10.92 11.01
CA PHE A 165 -3.23 9.65 11.08
C PHE A 165 -3.64 8.79 12.27
N ARG A 166 -4.13 9.40 13.36
CA ARG A 166 -4.69 8.67 14.52
C ARG A 166 -5.94 7.88 14.14
N LEU A 167 -6.76 8.40 13.25
CA LEU A 167 -7.97 7.74 12.76
C LEU A 167 -7.68 6.59 11.79
N GLY A 168 -6.55 6.60 11.09
CA GLY A 168 -6.12 5.57 10.14
C GLY A 168 -5.49 4.33 10.79
N LYS A 169 -6.10 3.76 11.83
CA LYS A 169 -5.54 2.64 12.61
C LYS A 169 -5.77 1.24 12.01
N ARG A 170 -6.64 1.12 11.01
CA ARG A 170 -6.87 -0.14 10.26
C ARG A 170 -5.96 -0.20 9.04
N GLY A 171 -5.04 -1.14 8.99
CA GLY A 171 -4.21 -1.42 7.82
C GLY A 171 -4.79 -2.57 7.00
N LEU A 172 -5.13 -2.31 5.75
CA LEU A 172 -5.69 -3.25 4.78
C LEU A 172 -4.58 -3.67 3.81
N SER A 173 -4.26 -4.95 3.74
CA SER A 173 -3.21 -5.46 2.84
C SER A 173 -3.74 -6.59 1.97
N PRO A 174 -3.39 -6.67 0.68
CA PRO A 174 -3.73 -7.82 -0.14
C PRO A 174 -3.24 -9.12 0.50
N ASN A 175 -4.08 -10.15 0.45
CA ASN A 175 -3.63 -11.49 0.77
C ASN A 175 -3.01 -12.18 -0.46
N ALA A 176 -2.31 -13.29 -0.25
CA ALA A 176 -1.65 -14.05 -1.32
C ALA A 176 -2.60 -14.49 -2.46
N GLY A 177 -3.88 -14.68 -2.15
CA GLY A 177 -4.90 -15.08 -3.14
C GLY A 177 -5.48 -13.93 -3.94
N GLY A 178 -5.28 -12.69 -3.53
CA GLY A 178 -5.82 -11.50 -4.21
C GLY A 178 -7.36 -11.34 -4.10
N ASP A 179 -8.03 -12.19 -3.31
CA ASP A 179 -9.49 -12.25 -3.21
C ASP A 179 -10.05 -11.42 -2.03
N ARG A 180 -9.18 -10.98 -1.13
CA ARG A 180 -9.54 -10.21 0.05
C ARG A 180 -8.38 -9.35 0.53
N LEU A 181 -8.69 -8.40 1.40
CA LEU A 181 -7.69 -7.67 2.17
C LEU A 181 -7.65 -8.20 3.60
N ASP A 182 -6.47 -8.56 4.05
CA ASP A 182 -6.23 -8.88 5.44
C ASP A 182 -6.18 -7.57 6.24
N VAL A 183 -6.79 -7.57 7.43
CA VAL A 183 -6.91 -6.38 8.28
C VAL A 183 -6.02 -6.52 9.51
N LEU A 184 -5.15 -5.54 9.72
CA LEU A 184 -4.34 -5.39 10.92
C LEU A 184 -4.73 -4.08 11.63
N GLU A 185 -5.14 -4.19 12.88
CA GLU A 185 -5.53 -3.04 13.68
C GLU A 185 -4.43 -2.68 14.68
N LEU A 186 -4.09 -1.40 14.71
CA LEU A 186 -3.19 -0.79 15.69
C LEU A 186 -4.02 -0.14 16.79
N SER A 187 -3.78 -0.51 18.05
CA SER A 187 -4.35 0.12 19.22
C SER A 187 -3.25 0.72 20.10
N THR A 188 -3.43 1.97 20.51
CA THR A 188 -2.56 2.65 21.46
C THR A 188 -3.32 3.75 22.19
N ASP A 189 -3.11 3.85 23.49
CA ASP A 189 -3.63 4.94 24.31
C ASP A 189 -2.64 6.12 24.41
N ALA A 190 -1.43 5.94 23.88
CA ALA A 190 -0.33 6.88 23.95
C ALA A 190 0.03 7.51 22.61
N TRP A 191 -0.97 7.74 21.73
CA TRP A 191 -0.72 8.36 20.44
C TRP A 191 -0.06 9.73 20.60
N LYS A 192 1.19 9.84 20.18
CA LYS A 192 1.97 11.08 20.23
C LYS A 192 2.88 11.14 19.01
N VAL A 193 2.78 12.22 18.26
CA VAL A 193 3.66 12.52 17.13
C VAL A 193 4.24 13.92 17.28
N THR A 194 5.41 14.13 16.73
CA THR A 194 6.05 15.43 16.54
C THR A 194 6.19 15.71 15.06
N ALA A 195 6.39 16.96 14.69
CA ALA A 195 6.67 17.32 13.33
C ALA A 195 8.05 16.80 12.92
N GLY A 196 8.19 16.48 11.65
CA GLY A 196 9.46 16.17 11.00
C GLY A 196 9.61 16.97 9.72
N ARG A 197 10.84 17.38 9.43
CA ARG A 197 11.21 18.02 8.16
C ARG A 197 11.89 16.99 7.27
N PRO A 198 11.29 16.58 6.15
CA PRO A 198 11.97 15.73 5.19
C PRO A 198 13.08 16.54 4.51
N ARG A 199 14.34 16.08 4.64
CA ARG A 199 15.51 16.73 4.03
C ARG A 199 15.85 16.15 2.69
N SER A 200 15.85 14.83 2.62
CA SER A 200 16.09 14.08 1.40
C SER A 200 15.20 12.84 1.45
N VAL A 201 14.38 12.67 0.46
CA VAL A 201 13.55 11.47 0.32
C VAL A 201 13.60 11.01 -1.12
N ARG A 202 14.07 9.79 -1.32
CA ARG A 202 14.01 9.06 -2.58
C ARG A 202 13.23 7.77 -2.36
N SER A 203 12.34 7.45 -3.26
CA SER A 203 11.55 6.23 -3.19
C SER A 203 11.21 5.77 -4.60
N SER A 204 11.83 4.68 -5.04
CA SER A 204 11.53 4.11 -6.35
C SER A 204 10.04 3.77 -6.50
N PHE A 205 9.32 3.51 -5.40
CA PHE A 205 7.88 3.28 -5.42
C PHE A 205 7.08 4.52 -5.85
N PHE A 206 7.42 5.71 -5.32
CA PHE A 206 6.74 6.97 -5.67
C PHE A 206 7.32 7.67 -6.89
N GLU A 207 8.52 7.28 -7.30
CA GLU A 207 9.22 7.77 -8.50
C GLU A 207 8.92 6.90 -9.74
N ASP A 208 8.19 5.81 -9.58
CA ASP A 208 7.77 4.92 -10.67
C ASP A 208 6.70 5.61 -11.56
N PRO A 209 7.02 5.97 -12.81
CA PRO A 209 6.11 6.72 -13.68
C PRO A 209 4.89 5.92 -14.12
N ASP A 210 4.94 4.59 -14.05
CA ASP A 210 3.79 3.73 -14.39
C ASP A 210 2.74 3.74 -13.27
N ARG A 211 3.17 3.96 -12.02
CA ARG A 211 2.27 4.14 -10.85
C ARG A 211 1.88 5.60 -10.63
N PHE A 212 2.87 6.47 -10.71
CA PHE A 212 2.72 7.89 -10.41
C PHE A 212 3.29 8.71 -11.57
N PRO A 213 2.48 9.07 -12.57
CA PRO A 213 2.90 9.98 -13.62
C PRO A 213 3.54 11.24 -13.06
N ALA A 214 4.45 11.85 -13.81
CA ALA A 214 5.24 12.99 -13.36
C ALA A 214 4.36 14.10 -12.74
N GLY A 215 4.67 14.50 -11.51
CA GLY A 215 3.94 15.53 -10.76
C GLY A 215 2.67 15.04 -10.05
N SER A 216 2.24 13.78 -10.24
CA SER A 216 1.04 13.25 -9.58
C SER A 216 1.25 12.84 -8.12
N ALA A 217 2.50 12.59 -7.70
CA ALA A 217 2.89 12.34 -6.31
C ALA A 217 3.98 13.34 -5.90
N VAL A 218 3.70 14.15 -4.90
CA VAL A 218 4.61 15.20 -4.43
C VAL A 218 4.84 15.04 -2.93
N LEU A 219 6.13 14.98 -2.53
CA LEU A 219 6.51 14.95 -1.11
C LEU A 219 5.91 16.16 -0.38
N ASP A 220 5.25 15.91 0.74
CA ASP A 220 4.51 16.94 1.47
C ASP A 220 5.06 17.21 2.86
N SER A 221 5.15 16.17 3.69
CA SER A 221 5.49 16.35 5.11
C SER A 221 6.03 15.07 5.73
N ALA A 222 6.56 15.18 6.94
CA ALA A 222 6.87 14.03 7.76
C ALA A 222 6.41 14.24 9.21
N LEU A 223 6.07 13.12 9.88
CA LEU A 223 5.82 13.09 11.31
C LEU A 223 6.72 12.03 11.94
N VAL A 224 7.09 12.26 13.19
CA VAL A 224 7.94 11.36 13.97
C VAL A 224 7.20 10.89 15.21
N MET A 225 7.22 9.58 15.46
CA MET A 225 6.70 8.97 16.69
C MET A 225 7.82 8.17 17.34
N ARG A 226 7.91 8.24 18.66
CA ARG A 226 8.93 7.53 19.45
C ARG A 226 8.37 6.98 20.74
N GLY A 227 8.80 5.77 21.10
CA GLY A 227 8.55 5.17 22.41
C GLY A 227 7.07 4.93 22.72
N VAL A 228 6.25 4.60 21.73
CA VAL A 228 4.80 4.42 21.88
C VAL A 228 4.46 2.93 22.04
N ALA A 229 3.88 2.58 23.20
CA ALA A 229 3.33 1.24 23.41
C ALA A 229 2.16 1.01 22.46
N ALA A 230 2.12 -0.18 21.85
CA ALA A 230 1.15 -0.49 20.83
C ALA A 230 0.76 -1.98 20.85
N ASP A 231 -0.53 -2.23 20.75
CA ASP A 231 -1.09 -3.56 20.55
C ASP A 231 -1.56 -3.72 19.11
N TRP A 232 -1.42 -4.94 18.60
CA TRP A 232 -1.80 -5.30 17.24
C TRP A 232 -2.78 -6.47 17.30
N SER A 233 -3.88 -6.32 16.60
CA SER A 233 -4.90 -7.36 16.46
C SER A 233 -5.29 -7.55 14.99
N GLN A 234 -5.71 -8.77 14.66
CA GLN A 234 -6.29 -9.03 13.36
C GLN A 234 -7.76 -8.64 13.39
N GLY A 235 -8.17 -7.79 12.44
CA GLY A 235 -9.57 -7.52 12.17
C GLY A 235 -10.22 -8.59 11.30
N GLU A 236 -11.53 -8.49 11.09
CA GLU A 236 -12.22 -9.32 10.10
C GLU A 236 -11.68 -9.00 8.69
N PRO A 237 -11.38 -10.02 7.87
CA PRO A 237 -10.92 -9.81 6.51
C PRO A 237 -11.94 -9.03 5.69
N PHE A 238 -11.44 -8.04 4.96
CA PHE A 238 -12.25 -7.25 4.04
C PHE A 238 -12.34 -7.96 2.70
N ARG A 239 -13.54 -8.42 2.31
CA ARG A 239 -13.74 -9.11 1.03
C ARG A 239 -13.79 -8.09 -0.10
N LEU A 240 -12.99 -8.32 -1.13
CA LEU A 240 -13.09 -7.58 -2.37
C LEU A 240 -14.35 -8.08 -3.09
N GLY A 241 -15.25 -7.16 -3.48
CA GLY A 241 -16.41 -7.54 -4.26
C GLY A 241 -15.96 -8.17 -5.58
N CYS A 242 -16.54 -9.32 -5.95
CA CYS A 242 -16.46 -9.78 -7.32
C CYS A 242 -17.08 -8.68 -8.17
N VAL A 243 -16.32 -8.05 -9.04
CA VAL A 243 -16.88 -7.24 -10.12
C VAL A 243 -17.57 -8.23 -11.03
N GLU A 244 -18.91 -8.40 -10.88
CA GLU A 244 -19.70 -9.01 -11.93
C GLU A 244 -19.49 -8.18 -13.19
N VAL A 245 -18.67 -8.71 -14.10
CA VAL A 245 -18.62 -8.23 -15.48
C VAL A 245 -20.01 -8.53 -16.05
N VAL A 246 -20.92 -7.58 -15.93
CA VAL A 246 -22.18 -7.60 -16.66
C VAL A 246 -21.80 -7.52 -18.13
N ALA A 247 -21.61 -8.68 -18.75
CA ALA A 247 -21.56 -8.81 -20.18
C ALA A 247 -22.90 -8.28 -20.72
N GLN A 248 -22.91 -7.06 -21.20
CA GLN A 248 -24.01 -6.53 -22.00
C GLN A 248 -24.11 -7.40 -23.25
N ARG A 249 -24.88 -8.50 -23.15
CA ARG A 249 -25.39 -9.20 -24.31
C ARG A 249 -26.36 -8.24 -24.99
N GLY A 250 -25.87 -7.56 -26.03
CA GLY A 250 -26.69 -6.80 -26.95
C GLY A 250 -27.78 -7.71 -27.50
N ARG A 251 -29.02 -7.43 -27.14
CA ARG A 251 -30.20 -7.98 -27.84
C ARG A 251 -30.24 -7.37 -29.24
N ALA A 252 -29.62 -8.04 -30.19
CA ALA A 252 -29.94 -7.84 -31.60
C ALA A 252 -31.33 -8.45 -31.83
N GLY A 253 -32.30 -7.58 -31.95
CA GLY A 253 -33.67 -7.94 -32.27
C GLY A 253 -33.76 -8.58 -33.64
N ALA A 254 -34.24 -9.81 -33.67
CA ALA A 254 -34.67 -10.49 -34.87
C ALA A 254 -35.92 -9.77 -35.44
N ARG A 255 -35.78 -9.12 -36.58
CA ARG A 255 -36.92 -8.83 -37.47
C ARG A 255 -36.90 -9.84 -38.60
N ARG A 256 -37.92 -10.70 -38.63
CA ARG A 256 -38.27 -11.57 -39.74
C ARG A 256 -38.72 -10.69 -40.93
N GLY A 257 -38.22 -10.99 -42.09
CA GLY A 257 -38.76 -10.54 -43.37
C GLY A 257 -38.43 -11.58 -44.42
N ALA A 258 -39.47 -12.18 -44.94
CA ALA A 258 -39.44 -13.29 -45.89
C ALA A 258 -39.14 -12.82 -47.34
N GLN A 259 -38.78 -13.83 -48.14
CA GLN A 259 -38.88 -13.96 -49.61
C GLN A 259 -37.64 -13.70 -50.45
N GLY A 260 -37.33 -14.71 -51.26
CA GLY A 260 -36.69 -14.54 -52.58
C GLY A 260 -35.67 -15.62 -52.92
N ARG A 261 -36.13 -16.56 -53.73
CA ARG A 261 -35.42 -17.71 -54.40
C ARG A 261 -34.28 -17.27 -55.32
N ALA A 262 -33.40 -18.23 -55.51
CA ALA A 262 -32.74 -18.67 -56.71
C ALA A 262 -31.21 -18.45 -56.85
N GLY A 263 -30.51 -19.57 -57.01
CA GLY A 263 -29.62 -19.81 -58.14
C GLY A 263 -28.11 -19.80 -57.92
N GLY A 264 -27.51 -20.97 -57.82
CA GLY A 264 -26.45 -21.39 -58.76
C GLY A 264 -24.97 -21.04 -58.40
N GLY A 265 -24.16 -22.11 -58.33
CA GLY A 265 -22.78 -22.10 -58.83
C GLY A 265 -21.64 -22.06 -57.78
N GLY A 266 -21.08 -23.21 -57.40
CA GLY A 266 -19.66 -23.30 -56.97
C GLY A 266 -18.76 -23.43 -58.22
N PRO A 267 -17.48 -23.76 -58.14
CA PRO A 267 -16.56 -23.95 -57.01
C PRO A 267 -15.20 -23.20 -57.21
N SER A 268 -14.29 -23.23 -56.28
CA SER A 268 -12.85 -23.53 -56.43
C SER A 268 -11.94 -22.85 -55.40
N ARG A 269 -11.21 -23.68 -54.70
CA ARG A 269 -9.94 -23.34 -53.98
C ARG A 269 -8.84 -23.00 -54.99
N PRO A 270 -7.73 -22.33 -54.65
CA PRO A 270 -6.67 -23.02 -53.93
C PRO A 270 -5.88 -22.23 -52.87
N ALA A 271 -5.10 -23.04 -52.17
CA ALA A 271 -4.14 -22.76 -51.14
C ALA A 271 -3.01 -21.77 -51.50
N GLY A 272 -2.50 -21.05 -50.50
CA GLY A 272 -1.28 -20.24 -50.62
C GLY A 272 -0.59 -20.06 -49.26
N LYS A 273 0.45 -20.77 -49.10
CA LYS A 273 1.63 -20.90 -48.27
C LYS A 273 1.97 -19.73 -47.35
N ILE A 274 2.31 -20.11 -46.08
CA ILE A 274 3.11 -19.44 -45.09
C ILE A 274 4.58 -19.39 -45.53
N PRO A 275 5.35 -18.35 -45.21
CA PRO A 275 6.77 -18.51 -44.99
C PRO A 275 7.18 -18.18 -43.56
N ALA A 276 8.15 -18.97 -43.11
CA ALA A 276 8.76 -19.04 -41.79
C ALA A 276 9.83 -17.95 -41.55
N ALA A 277 9.97 -17.64 -40.29
CA ALA A 277 11.15 -17.36 -39.49
C ALA A 277 12.37 -16.63 -40.10
N HIS A 278 12.79 -15.55 -39.45
CA HIS A 278 14.22 -15.26 -39.29
C HIS A 278 14.55 -14.88 -37.86
N ARG A 279 15.29 -15.78 -37.21
CA ARG A 279 16.11 -15.51 -36.02
C ARG A 279 17.29 -14.65 -36.43
N ALA A 280 17.56 -13.57 -35.75
CA ALA A 280 18.86 -12.92 -35.75
C ALA A 280 19.49 -12.97 -34.33
N ARG A 281 20.68 -13.51 -34.32
CA ARG A 281 21.59 -13.66 -33.19
C ARG A 281 22.24 -12.33 -32.83
N MET A 282 22.45 -12.14 -31.50
CA MET A 282 23.43 -11.18 -30.96
C MET A 282 24.87 -11.53 -31.35
N PRO A 283 25.79 -10.58 -31.28
CA PRO A 283 27.15 -10.84 -30.79
C PRO A 283 27.52 -10.00 -29.57
N ARG A 284 28.23 -10.67 -28.73
CA ARG A 284 29.17 -10.38 -27.63
C ARG A 284 29.29 -8.94 -27.08
#